data_79ba711a3508e769c4e55d5c7ceb319e
#
_entry.id   79ba711a3508e769c4e55d5c7ceb319e
#
_cell.length_a   1.000
_cell.length_b   1.000
_cell.length_c   1.000
_cell.angle_alpha   90.00
_cell.angle_beta   90.00
_cell.angle_gamma   90.00
#
_symmetry.space_group_name_H-M   'P 1'
#
loop_
_entity.id
_entity.type
_entity.pdbx_description
1 polymer ?
#
loop_
_entity_poly.entity_id
_entity_poly.type
_entity_poly.pdbx_seq_one_letter_code
_entity_poly.pdbx_strand_id
1 'polypeptide(L)'
;MTDSTLHYEKTIYHNEEKFYQLKLTISEFRDKYYINIRKYFQSYEGEFVPSKEGVSMEASMENIYALLDGLFDIVSKGEAEEIIQHYCNKISELKS
;
A
#
# COMPACT_ATOMS: atom_id res chain seq x y z
N MET A 1 18.53 -7.49 3.56
CA MET A 1 17.27 -7.09 4.04
C MET A 1 16.54 -8.12 4.80
N THR A 2 17.29 -9.04 5.35
CA THR A 2 16.72 -10.09 6.15
C THR A 2 16.23 -9.62 7.50
N ASP A 3 16.57 -8.38 7.88
CA ASP A 3 16.23 -7.87 9.20
C ASP A 3 14.89 -7.18 9.27
N SER A 4 14.21 -7.02 8.15
CA SER A 4 12.90 -6.35 8.17
C SER A 4 11.80 -7.37 8.42
N THR A 5 10.81 -6.95 9.19
CA THR A 5 9.66 -7.77 9.53
C THR A 5 8.42 -7.20 8.85
N LEU A 6 7.69 -8.04 8.15
CA LEU A 6 6.49 -7.62 7.45
C LEU A 6 5.29 -7.68 8.38
N HIS A 7 4.60 -6.55 8.54
CA HIS A 7 3.44 -6.44 9.42
C HIS A 7 2.13 -6.35 8.69
N TYR A 8 2.15 -5.98 7.40
CA TYR A 8 0.93 -5.79 6.65
C TYR A 8 1.22 -5.95 5.16
N GLU A 9 0.28 -6.52 4.43
CA GLU A 9 0.46 -6.70 2.99
C GLU A 9 -0.92 -6.64 2.33
N LYS A 10 -0.99 -5.88 1.25
CA LYS A 10 -2.22 -5.77 0.47
C LYS A 10 -1.88 -5.61 -1.00
N THR A 11 -2.47 -6.45 -1.84
CA THR A 11 -2.33 -6.30 -3.28
C THR A 11 -3.19 -5.12 -3.73
N ILE A 12 -2.57 -4.11 -4.33
CA ILE A 12 -3.27 -2.92 -4.79
C ILE A 12 -3.43 -2.90 -6.31
N TYR A 13 -2.72 -3.76 -7.02
CA TYR A 13 -2.82 -3.83 -8.47
C TYR A 13 -2.37 -5.19 -8.95
N HIS A 14 -3.07 -5.74 -9.93
CA HIS A 14 -2.74 -7.04 -10.52
C HIS A 14 -2.75 -6.90 -12.03
N ASN A 15 -1.65 -7.30 -12.68
CA ASN A 15 -1.54 -7.29 -14.13
C ASN A 15 -1.43 -8.73 -14.62
N GLU A 16 -2.53 -9.25 -15.20
CA GLU A 16 -2.57 -10.63 -15.67
C GLU A 16 -1.69 -10.87 -16.88
N GLU A 17 -1.60 -9.87 -17.75
CA GLU A 17 -0.86 -10.05 -19.01
C GLU A 17 0.64 -10.18 -18.77
N LYS A 18 1.16 -9.42 -17.80
CA LYS A 18 2.59 -9.39 -17.53
C LYS A 18 2.98 -10.15 -16.29
N PHE A 19 2.02 -10.80 -15.64
CA PHE A 19 2.26 -11.68 -14.49
C PHE A 19 2.96 -10.99 -13.33
N TYR A 20 2.45 -9.81 -12.94
CA TYR A 20 2.98 -9.14 -11.77
C TYR A 20 1.89 -8.45 -10.97
N GLN A 21 2.22 -8.12 -9.74
CA GLN A 21 1.34 -7.40 -8.84
C GLN A 21 2.12 -6.27 -8.17
N LEU A 22 1.40 -5.23 -7.79
CA LEU A 22 1.95 -4.22 -6.89
C LEU A 22 1.31 -4.42 -5.53
N LYS A 23 2.13 -4.46 -4.50
CA LYS A 23 1.64 -4.66 -3.14
C LYS A 23 2.06 -3.51 -2.26
N LEU A 24 1.12 -3.08 -1.42
CA LEU A 24 1.38 -2.11 -0.37
C LEU A 24 1.71 -2.90 0.88
N THR A 25 2.85 -2.63 1.48
CA THR A 25 3.27 -3.36 2.66
C THR A 25 3.76 -2.39 3.74
N ILE A 26 3.66 -2.84 4.98
CA ILE A 26 4.26 -2.15 6.12
C ILE A 26 5.33 -3.07 6.67
N SER A 27 6.54 -2.58 6.77
CA SER A 27 7.63 -3.35 7.33
C SER A 27 8.32 -2.57 8.44
N GLU A 28 8.96 -3.32 9.33
CA GLU A 28 9.72 -2.73 10.43
C GLU A 28 11.19 -3.08 10.26
N PHE A 29 12.04 -2.08 10.40
CA PHE A 29 13.48 -2.27 10.31
C PHE A 29 14.15 -1.31 11.28
N ARG A 30 14.91 -1.85 12.23
CA ARG A 30 15.64 -1.07 13.24
C ARG A 30 14.72 -0.13 13.99
N ASP A 31 13.58 -0.66 14.45
CA ASP A 31 12.59 0.05 15.26
C ASP A 31 11.86 1.18 14.52
N LYS A 32 11.91 1.18 13.21
CA LYS A 32 11.17 2.13 12.40
C LYS A 32 10.26 1.38 11.44
N TYR A 33 9.11 1.99 11.18
CA TYR A 33 8.14 1.41 10.25
C TYR A 33 8.22 2.10 8.91
N TYR A 34 8.07 1.31 7.84
CA TYR A 34 8.16 1.81 6.47
C TYR A 34 6.95 1.39 5.67
N ILE A 35 6.47 2.33 4.84
CA ILE A 35 5.46 2.03 3.85
C ILE A 35 6.18 1.70 2.56
N ASN A 36 5.86 0.56 1.96
CA ASN A 36 6.48 0.13 0.73
C ASN A 36 5.42 -0.14 -0.33
N ILE A 37 5.70 0.26 -1.56
CA ILE A 37 4.92 -0.17 -2.71
C ILE A 37 5.91 -0.90 -3.60
N ARG A 38 5.71 -2.22 -3.73
CA ARG A 38 6.71 -3.08 -4.36
C ARG A 38 6.06 -3.96 -5.41
N LYS A 39 6.82 -4.18 -6.49
CA LYS A 39 6.38 -5.07 -7.54
C LYS A 39 6.73 -6.50 -7.16
N TYR A 40 5.74 -7.39 -7.29
CA TYR A 40 5.91 -8.82 -7.09
C TYR A 40 5.68 -9.47 -8.43
N PHE A 41 6.52 -10.41 -8.80
CA PHE A 41 6.35 -11.13 -10.06
C PHE A 41 6.02 -12.60 -9.77
N GLN A 42 5.38 -13.23 -10.75
CA GLN A 42 4.99 -14.63 -10.58
C GLN A 42 6.16 -15.54 -10.91
N SER A 43 6.46 -16.44 -9.99
CA SER A 43 7.54 -17.41 -10.15
C SER A 43 7.05 -18.59 -10.99
N TYR A 44 7.96 -19.51 -11.29
CA TYR A 44 7.61 -20.72 -12.01
C TYR A 44 6.58 -21.57 -11.27
N GLU A 45 6.60 -21.52 -9.96
CA GLU A 45 5.63 -22.27 -9.15
C GLU A 45 4.28 -21.58 -9.08
N GLY A 46 4.13 -20.42 -9.68
CA GLY A 46 2.89 -19.69 -9.66
C GLY A 46 2.69 -18.75 -8.47
N GLU A 47 3.69 -18.64 -7.62
CA GLU A 47 3.62 -17.77 -6.46
C GLU A 47 4.17 -16.38 -6.81
N PHE A 48 3.63 -15.36 -6.17
CA PHE A 48 4.13 -14.02 -6.37
C PHE A 48 5.22 -13.73 -5.36
N VAL A 49 6.40 -13.37 -5.87
CA VAL A 49 7.58 -13.13 -5.04
C VAL A 49 8.06 -11.70 -5.23
N PRO A 50 8.63 -11.07 -4.19
CA PRO A 50 9.05 -9.67 -4.29
C PRO A 50 10.23 -9.50 -5.23
N SER A 51 10.22 -8.38 -5.94
CA SER A 51 11.34 -7.98 -6.77
C SER A 51 12.06 -6.83 -6.07
N LYS A 52 13.10 -6.32 -6.73
CA LYS A 52 13.82 -5.16 -6.24
C LYS A 52 13.14 -3.85 -6.64
N GLU A 53 12.11 -3.94 -7.48
CA GLU A 53 11.43 -2.75 -7.97
C GLU A 53 10.38 -2.29 -6.97
N GLY A 54 10.53 -1.06 -6.50
CA GLY A 54 9.59 -0.53 -5.55
C GLY A 54 10.14 0.72 -4.89
N VAL A 55 9.30 1.32 -4.07
CA VAL A 55 9.66 2.52 -3.32
C VAL A 55 9.32 2.32 -1.86
N SER A 56 10.06 2.99 -1.00
CA SER A 56 9.86 2.91 0.45
C SER A 56 9.95 4.29 1.04
N MET A 57 9.16 4.53 2.08
CA MET A 57 9.27 5.76 2.85
C MET A 57 8.91 5.44 4.29
N GLU A 58 9.43 6.24 5.21
CA GLU A 58 9.09 6.05 6.61
C GLU A 58 7.59 6.25 6.82
N ALA A 59 6.98 5.42 7.65
CA ALA A 59 5.54 5.46 7.88
C ALA A 59 5.20 6.49 8.95
N SER A 60 5.55 7.74 8.70
CA SER A 60 5.20 8.84 9.58
C SER A 60 3.84 9.40 9.19
N MET A 61 3.18 10.06 10.14
CA MET A 61 1.88 10.69 9.82
C MET A 61 2.05 11.74 8.73
N GLU A 62 3.18 12.43 8.73
CA GLU A 62 3.46 13.43 7.72
C GLU A 62 3.48 12.82 6.31
N ASN A 63 4.15 11.68 6.19
CA ASN A 63 4.23 10.99 4.90
C ASN A 63 2.89 10.39 4.49
N ILE A 64 2.14 9.87 5.47
CA ILE A 64 0.81 9.34 5.20
C ILE A 64 -0.12 10.43 4.70
N TYR A 65 -0.09 11.60 5.34
CA TYR A 65 -0.91 12.73 4.89
C TYR A 65 -0.55 13.13 3.46
N ALA A 66 0.75 13.20 3.16
CA ALA A 66 1.18 13.61 1.82
C ALA A 66 0.68 12.63 0.76
N LEU A 67 0.73 11.34 1.07
CA LEU A 67 0.25 10.31 0.14
C LEU A 67 -1.25 10.44 -0.07
N LEU A 68 -2.01 10.60 1.02
CA LEU A 68 -3.45 10.76 0.92
C LEU A 68 -3.83 12.05 0.19
N ASP A 69 -3.11 13.14 0.46
CA ASP A 69 -3.36 14.40 -0.24
C ASP A 69 -3.17 14.24 -1.74
N GLY A 70 -2.10 13.56 -2.13
CA GLY A 70 -1.84 13.33 -3.54
C GLY A 70 -2.95 12.51 -4.20
N LEU A 71 -3.43 11.49 -3.50
CA LEU A 71 -4.51 10.66 -4.04
C LEU A 71 -5.79 11.47 -4.20
N PHE A 72 -6.10 12.34 -3.25
CA PHE A 72 -7.29 13.19 -3.37
C PHE A 72 -7.15 14.23 -4.47
N ASP A 73 -5.93 14.67 -4.75
CA ASP A 73 -5.72 15.66 -5.80
C ASP A 73 -6.01 15.13 -7.19
N ILE A 74 -5.88 13.82 -7.39
CA ILE A 74 -6.04 13.25 -8.72
C ILE A 74 -7.46 12.77 -9.02
N VAL A 75 -8.36 12.82 -8.04
CA VAL A 75 -9.76 12.42 -8.25
C VAL A 75 -10.64 13.66 -8.36
N SER A 76 -11.81 13.50 -8.98
CA SER A 76 -12.77 14.58 -9.11
C SER A 76 -13.46 14.83 -7.77
N LYS A 77 -14.18 15.96 -7.68
CA LYS A 77 -14.92 16.29 -6.46
C LYS A 77 -15.93 15.19 -6.09
N GLY A 78 -16.66 14.70 -7.08
CA GLY A 78 -17.64 13.64 -6.84
C GLY A 78 -17.00 12.36 -6.35
N GLU A 79 -15.88 12.01 -6.94
CA GLU A 79 -15.14 10.82 -6.51
C GLU A 79 -14.60 10.98 -5.11
N ALA A 80 -14.10 12.16 -4.77
CA ALA A 80 -13.59 12.41 -3.43
C ALA A 80 -14.70 12.29 -2.39
N GLU A 81 -15.88 12.82 -2.69
CA GLU A 81 -17.04 12.70 -1.80
C GLU A 81 -17.43 11.26 -1.58
N GLU A 82 -17.37 10.46 -2.63
CA GLU A 82 -17.69 9.04 -2.56
C GLU A 82 -16.68 8.30 -1.68
N ILE A 83 -15.41 8.62 -1.84
CA ILE A 83 -14.36 8.03 -1.03
C ILE A 83 -14.56 8.36 0.44
N ILE A 84 -14.84 9.62 0.73
CA ILE A 84 -15.06 10.08 2.11
C ILE A 84 -16.23 9.34 2.74
N GLN A 85 -17.33 9.22 2.00
CA GLN A 85 -18.53 8.54 2.48
C GLN A 85 -18.20 7.07 2.83
N HIS A 86 -17.48 6.42 1.96
CA HIS A 86 -17.08 5.03 2.18
C HIS A 86 -16.27 4.87 3.46
N TYR A 87 -15.30 5.74 3.68
CA TYR A 87 -14.41 5.60 4.83
C TYR A 87 -14.99 6.15 6.12
N CYS A 88 -15.96 7.04 6.06
CA CYS A 88 -16.67 7.45 7.27
C CYS A 88 -17.35 6.26 7.92
N ASN A 89 -17.97 5.41 7.12
CA ASN A 89 -18.61 4.21 7.64
C ASN A 89 -17.59 3.26 8.26
N LYS A 90 -16.46 3.09 7.58
CA LYS A 90 -15.41 2.22 8.07
C LYS A 90 -14.83 2.70 9.40
N ILE A 91 -14.65 4.00 9.52
CA ILE A 91 -14.13 4.59 10.76
C ILE A 91 -15.10 4.36 11.91
N SER A 92 -16.39 4.51 11.66
CA SER A 92 -17.39 4.26 12.68
C SER A 92 -17.33 2.83 13.18
N GLU A 93 -17.09 1.87 12.29
CA GLU A 93 -16.97 0.47 12.68
C GLU A 93 -15.74 0.23 13.54
N LEU A 94 -14.66 0.96 13.29
CA LEU A 94 -13.44 0.80 14.06
C LEU A 94 -13.59 1.21 15.51
N LYS A 95 -14.55 2.09 15.80
CA LYS A 95 -14.77 2.58 17.16
C LYS A 95 -15.72 1.72 17.99
N SER A 96 -16.30 0.75 17.39
CA SER A 96 -17.28 -0.12 18.06
C SER A 96 -16.64 -1.15 18.96
#